data_840e62528b6ddc15f5cf748911ead963
#
_entry.id   840e62528b6ddc15f5cf748911ead963
#
_cell.length_a   1.000
_cell.length_b   1.000
_cell.length_c   1.000
_cell.angle_alpha   90.00
_cell.angle_beta   90.00
_cell.angle_gamma   90.00
#
_symmetry.space_group_name_H-M   'P 1'
#
loop_
_entity.id
_entity.type
_entity.pdbx_description
1 polymer ?
#
loop_
_entity_poly.entity_id
_entity_poly.type
_entity_poly.pdbx_seq_one_letter_code
_entity_poly.pdbx_strand_id
1 'polypeptide(L)'
;HGSKLGAEAVAGLKKLLGYDPEESFHVDEEALAHARKVAERGLEAHKEWDEKFDAWRKANPDKAALYDRLKAGELPEGFDKALDDLEATFEVGKKVATRGASGSVLNAIAAVMPELWGGSADLGGSNKTDLKGAATFAPAECATKQWPVCNEFGRQLHFGVREFTMGC
;
A
#
# COMPACT_ATOMS: atom_id res chain seq x y z
N HIS A 1 -10.10 32.92 -14.91
CA HIS A 1 -11.45 32.38 -14.64
C HIS A 1 -12.46 33.39 -15.12
N GLY A 2 -12.88 33.23 -16.38
CA GLY A 2 -13.79 34.13 -17.03
C GLY A 2 -15.26 33.86 -16.73
N SER A 3 -16.10 34.77 -17.21
CA SER A 3 -17.53 34.55 -17.21
C SER A 3 -17.94 33.47 -18.20
N LYS A 4 -19.14 32.92 -18.04
CA LYS A 4 -19.72 31.95 -18.97
C LYS A 4 -19.67 32.49 -20.39
N LEU A 5 -19.14 31.71 -21.32
CA LEU A 5 -18.91 32.14 -22.70
C LEU A 5 -20.25 32.44 -23.47
N GLY A 6 -21.28 31.69 -23.21
CA GLY A 6 -22.56 31.75 -23.89
C GLY A 6 -22.61 30.90 -25.16
N ALA A 7 -23.83 30.54 -25.58
CA ALA A 7 -24.06 29.56 -26.67
C ALA A 7 -23.55 30.10 -28.03
N GLU A 8 -23.78 31.36 -28.32
CA GLU A 8 -23.38 31.99 -29.59
C GLU A 8 -21.85 32.03 -29.75
N ALA A 9 -21.11 32.41 -28.68
CA ALA A 9 -19.66 32.42 -28.71
C ALA A 9 -19.06 31.00 -28.79
N VAL A 10 -19.69 29.99 -28.13
CA VAL A 10 -19.30 28.62 -28.25
C VAL A 10 -19.50 28.08 -29.67
N ALA A 11 -20.65 28.39 -30.30
CA ALA A 11 -20.91 28.02 -31.67
C ALA A 11 -19.92 28.64 -32.65
N GLY A 12 -19.59 29.94 -32.44
CA GLY A 12 -18.59 30.66 -33.23
C GLY A 12 -17.20 30.03 -33.10
N LEU A 13 -16.77 29.64 -31.88
CA LEU A 13 -15.51 28.96 -31.64
C LEU A 13 -15.46 27.58 -32.32
N LYS A 14 -16.53 26.80 -32.23
CA LYS A 14 -16.62 25.49 -32.90
C LYS A 14 -16.44 25.64 -34.41
N LYS A 15 -17.15 26.59 -35.04
CA LYS A 15 -17.00 26.88 -36.47
C LYS A 15 -15.55 27.27 -36.83
N LEU A 16 -14.91 28.10 -36.03
CA LEU A 16 -13.53 28.49 -36.26
C LEU A 16 -12.56 27.33 -36.21
N LEU A 17 -12.83 26.38 -35.34
CA LEU A 17 -12.02 25.15 -35.17
C LEU A 17 -12.39 24.00 -36.11
N GLY A 18 -13.37 24.18 -36.98
CA GLY A 18 -13.84 23.16 -37.94
C GLY A 18 -14.77 22.11 -37.35
N TYR A 19 -15.37 22.35 -36.18
CA TYR A 19 -16.37 21.46 -35.56
C TYR A 19 -17.79 21.88 -35.93
N ASP A 20 -18.72 20.93 -35.88
CA ASP A 20 -20.15 21.20 -35.99
C ASP A 20 -20.60 22.00 -34.74
N PRO A 21 -21.18 23.21 -34.90
CA PRO A 21 -21.66 24.00 -33.79
C PRO A 21 -22.81 23.34 -33.00
N GLU A 22 -23.58 22.48 -33.64
CA GLU A 22 -24.72 21.77 -33.02
C GLU A 22 -24.29 20.47 -32.30
N GLU A 23 -23.14 19.92 -32.63
CA GLU A 23 -22.65 18.70 -32.01
C GLU A 23 -22.03 19.02 -30.62
N SER A 24 -22.41 18.22 -29.60
CA SER A 24 -21.83 18.29 -28.26
C SER A 24 -21.02 17.03 -27.97
N PHE A 25 -19.92 17.19 -27.23
CA PHE A 25 -19.03 16.09 -26.83
C PHE A 25 -18.43 15.34 -28.04
N HIS A 26 -18.10 16.07 -29.08
CA HIS A 26 -17.41 15.50 -30.24
C HIS A 26 -16.15 14.77 -29.84
N VAL A 27 -16.00 13.54 -30.34
CA VAL A 27 -14.78 12.73 -30.16
C VAL A 27 -14.35 12.29 -31.55
N ASP A 28 -13.13 12.62 -31.91
CA ASP A 28 -12.53 12.19 -33.18
C ASP A 28 -12.43 10.65 -33.24
N GLU A 29 -12.97 10.06 -34.29
CA GLU A 29 -13.05 8.60 -34.43
C GLU A 29 -11.68 7.93 -34.52
N GLU A 30 -10.70 8.60 -35.15
CA GLU A 30 -9.34 8.07 -35.25
C GLU A 30 -8.65 8.11 -33.89
N ALA A 31 -8.83 9.20 -33.13
CA ALA A 31 -8.31 9.33 -31.78
C ALA A 31 -8.94 8.28 -30.83
N LEU A 32 -10.27 8.09 -30.95
CA LEU A 32 -10.98 7.08 -30.16
C LEU A 32 -10.53 5.66 -30.50
N ALA A 33 -10.37 5.33 -31.80
CA ALA A 33 -9.89 4.03 -32.23
C ALA A 33 -8.44 3.78 -31.76
N HIS A 34 -7.59 4.80 -31.81
CA HIS A 34 -6.23 4.72 -31.25
C HIS A 34 -6.23 4.48 -29.74
N ALA A 35 -7.03 5.24 -28.99
CA ALA A 35 -7.15 5.07 -27.54
C ALA A 35 -7.65 3.68 -27.16
N ARG A 36 -8.62 3.13 -27.89
CA ARG A 36 -9.18 1.78 -27.64
C ARG A 36 -8.17 0.65 -27.84
N LYS A 37 -7.11 0.84 -28.64
CA LYS A 37 -6.01 -0.15 -28.77
C LYS A 37 -5.29 -0.41 -27.45
N VAL A 38 -5.43 0.46 -26.45
CA VAL A 38 -4.93 0.19 -25.09
C VAL A 38 -5.58 -1.06 -24.50
N ALA A 39 -6.88 -1.26 -24.72
CA ALA A 39 -7.59 -2.45 -24.22
C ALA A 39 -7.02 -3.75 -24.83
N GLU A 40 -6.75 -3.76 -26.12
CA GLU A 40 -6.17 -4.94 -26.81
C GLU A 40 -4.78 -5.27 -26.25
N ARG A 41 -3.90 -4.27 -26.15
CA ARG A 41 -2.57 -4.44 -25.56
C ARG A 41 -2.64 -4.84 -24.10
N GLY A 42 -3.59 -4.28 -23.36
CA GLY A 42 -3.80 -4.60 -21.95
C GLY A 42 -4.26 -6.04 -21.75
N LEU A 43 -5.18 -6.52 -22.59
CA LEU A 43 -5.64 -7.92 -22.54
C LEU A 43 -4.52 -8.91 -22.84
N GLU A 44 -3.67 -8.63 -23.83
CA GLU A 44 -2.54 -9.50 -24.14
C GLU A 44 -1.50 -9.53 -23.01
N ALA A 45 -1.14 -8.35 -22.48
CA ALA A 45 -0.25 -8.25 -21.33
C ALA A 45 -0.81 -8.95 -20.08
N HIS A 46 -2.12 -8.84 -19.85
CA HIS A 46 -2.79 -9.51 -18.73
C HIS A 46 -2.76 -11.03 -18.88
N LYS A 47 -3.00 -11.55 -20.08
CA LYS A 47 -2.91 -12.99 -20.36
C LYS A 47 -1.50 -13.53 -20.09
N GLU A 48 -0.47 -12.84 -20.58
CA GLU A 48 0.92 -13.21 -20.32
C GLU A 48 1.24 -13.18 -18.81
N TRP A 49 0.70 -12.20 -18.10
CA TRP A 49 0.86 -12.10 -16.66
C TRP A 49 0.15 -13.26 -15.93
N ASP A 50 -1.07 -13.61 -16.32
CA ASP A 50 -1.85 -14.70 -15.73
C ASP A 50 -1.10 -16.04 -15.83
N GLU A 51 -0.51 -16.33 -17.00
CA GLU A 51 0.28 -17.55 -17.20
C GLU A 51 1.49 -17.61 -16.23
N LYS A 52 2.20 -16.49 -16.08
CA LYS A 52 3.32 -16.37 -15.13
C LYS A 52 2.87 -16.46 -13.68
N PHE A 53 1.77 -15.83 -13.35
CA PHE A 53 1.21 -15.83 -12.01
C PHE A 53 0.73 -17.23 -11.60
N ASP A 54 0.06 -17.94 -12.50
CA ASP A 54 -0.37 -19.33 -12.25
C ASP A 54 0.82 -20.27 -12.05
N ALA A 55 1.89 -20.10 -12.83
CA ALA A 55 3.13 -20.85 -12.63
C ALA A 55 3.77 -20.55 -11.27
N TRP A 56 3.82 -19.26 -10.89
CA TRP A 56 4.32 -18.84 -9.59
C TRP A 56 3.49 -19.41 -8.42
N ARG A 57 2.17 -19.38 -8.53
CA ARG A 57 1.25 -19.95 -7.51
C ARG A 57 1.52 -21.43 -7.27
N LYS A 58 1.69 -22.21 -8.36
CA LYS A 58 2.01 -23.65 -8.28
C LYS A 58 3.38 -23.91 -7.64
N ALA A 59 4.35 -23.04 -7.92
CA ALA A 59 5.69 -23.15 -7.35
C ALA A 59 5.79 -22.67 -5.89
N ASN A 60 4.85 -21.86 -5.43
CA ASN A 60 4.88 -21.20 -4.11
C ASN A 60 3.53 -21.28 -3.39
N PRO A 61 3.03 -22.47 -3.02
CA PRO A 61 1.67 -22.63 -2.48
C PRO A 61 1.43 -21.84 -1.20
N ASP A 62 2.40 -21.77 -0.27
CA ASP A 62 2.26 -21.03 0.98
C ASP A 62 2.17 -19.52 0.75
N LYS A 63 2.98 -19.00 -0.17
CA LYS A 63 2.91 -17.57 -0.55
C LYS A 63 1.63 -17.26 -1.30
N ALA A 64 1.13 -18.19 -2.10
CA ALA A 64 -0.15 -18.03 -2.80
C ALA A 64 -1.32 -17.99 -1.80
N ALA A 65 -1.31 -18.85 -0.77
CA ALA A 65 -2.31 -18.81 0.30
C ALA A 65 -2.27 -17.49 1.07
N LEU A 66 -1.06 -17.00 1.40
CA LEU A 66 -0.91 -15.67 2.02
C LEU A 66 -1.46 -14.56 1.11
N TYR A 67 -1.13 -14.59 -0.17
CA TYR A 67 -1.64 -13.62 -1.14
C TYR A 67 -3.17 -13.63 -1.20
N ASP A 68 -3.79 -14.82 -1.25
CA ASP A 68 -5.25 -14.97 -1.31
C ASP A 68 -5.92 -14.42 -0.05
N ARG A 69 -5.38 -14.73 1.14
CA ARG A 69 -5.84 -14.19 2.42
C ARG A 69 -5.78 -12.65 2.43
N LEU A 70 -4.65 -12.07 1.98
CA LEU A 70 -4.48 -10.62 1.90
C LEU A 70 -5.46 -9.97 0.93
N LYS A 71 -5.70 -10.59 -0.22
CA LYS A 71 -6.68 -10.10 -1.22
C LYS A 71 -8.11 -10.18 -0.70
N ALA A 72 -8.43 -11.19 0.11
CA ALA A 72 -9.73 -11.33 0.76
C ALA A 72 -9.91 -10.35 1.94
N GLY A 73 -8.84 -9.73 2.43
CA GLY A 73 -8.87 -8.87 3.61
C GLY A 73 -9.09 -9.63 4.92
N GLU A 74 -8.75 -10.92 4.93
CA GLU A 74 -8.95 -11.79 6.10
C GLU A 74 -7.78 -11.67 7.07
N LEU A 75 -8.10 -11.74 8.36
CA LEU A 75 -7.10 -11.78 9.43
C LEU A 75 -6.40 -13.16 9.46
N PRO A 76 -5.14 -13.23 9.89
CA PRO A 76 -4.44 -14.50 9.99
C PRO A 76 -5.03 -15.39 11.11
N GLU A 77 -4.87 -16.68 10.95
CA GLU A 77 -5.15 -17.63 12.02
C GLU A 77 -4.36 -17.26 13.29
N GLY A 78 -5.02 -17.34 14.44
CA GLY A 78 -4.41 -17.01 15.74
C GLY A 78 -4.36 -15.52 16.06
N PHE A 79 -4.94 -14.62 15.23
CA PHE A 79 -4.95 -13.18 15.52
C PHE A 79 -5.66 -12.86 16.85
N ASP A 80 -6.88 -13.33 17.02
CA ASP A 80 -7.66 -13.11 18.26
C ASP A 80 -6.95 -13.74 19.46
N LYS A 81 -6.45 -14.97 19.30
CA LYS A 81 -5.69 -15.63 20.36
C LYS A 81 -4.45 -14.85 20.79
N ALA A 82 -3.73 -14.23 19.86
CA ALA A 82 -2.56 -13.40 20.18
C ALA A 82 -2.94 -12.18 21.03
N LEU A 83 -4.11 -11.60 20.80
CA LEU A 83 -4.63 -10.49 21.58
C LEU A 83 -5.12 -10.95 22.97
N ASP A 84 -5.85 -12.07 23.05
CA ASP A 84 -6.32 -12.65 24.31
C ASP A 84 -5.14 -13.04 25.22
N ASP A 85 -4.13 -13.71 24.65
CA ASP A 85 -2.91 -14.07 25.37
C ASP A 85 -2.16 -12.83 25.89
N LEU A 86 -2.14 -11.74 25.12
CA LEU A 86 -1.55 -10.48 25.55
C LEU A 86 -2.37 -9.84 26.66
N GLU A 87 -3.71 -9.76 26.53
CA GLU A 87 -4.59 -9.20 27.54
C GLU A 87 -4.39 -9.85 28.90
N ALA A 88 -4.25 -11.17 28.91
CA ALA A 88 -3.99 -11.95 30.13
C ALA A 88 -2.67 -11.58 30.85
N THR A 89 -1.74 -10.88 30.18
CA THR A 89 -0.50 -10.41 30.80
C THR A 89 -0.63 -9.09 31.56
N PHE A 90 -1.72 -8.36 31.36
CA PHE A 90 -1.94 -7.09 32.04
C PHE A 90 -2.59 -7.29 33.42
N GLU A 91 -2.03 -6.64 34.42
CA GLU A 91 -2.55 -6.66 35.79
C GLU A 91 -3.64 -5.60 35.94
N VAL A 92 -4.81 -6.03 36.43
CA VAL A 92 -5.96 -5.13 36.70
C VAL A 92 -5.52 -4.05 37.69
N GLY A 93 -5.82 -2.79 37.39
CA GLY A 93 -5.49 -1.63 38.24
C GLY A 93 -4.06 -1.11 38.10
N LYS A 94 -3.18 -1.79 37.38
CA LYS A 94 -1.82 -1.32 37.11
C LYS A 94 -1.83 -0.27 35.98
N LYS A 95 -1.19 0.88 36.25
CA LYS A 95 -1.07 1.93 35.24
C LYS A 95 0.01 1.57 34.21
N VAL A 96 -0.34 1.61 32.95
CA VAL A 96 0.55 1.38 31.81
C VAL A 96 0.53 2.62 30.92
N ALA A 97 1.70 3.08 30.45
CA ALA A 97 1.75 4.14 29.47
C ALA A 97 1.16 3.66 28.14
N THR A 98 0.30 4.46 27.50
CA THR A 98 -0.39 4.09 26.25
C THR A 98 0.56 3.63 25.15
N ARG A 99 1.69 4.31 24.98
CA ARG A 99 2.73 3.89 24.03
C ARG A 99 3.31 2.50 24.36
N GLY A 100 3.42 2.15 25.64
CA GLY A 100 3.87 0.82 26.06
C GLY A 100 2.85 -0.26 25.74
N ALA A 101 1.56 -0.01 26.02
CA ALA A 101 0.47 -0.89 25.65
C ALA A 101 0.38 -1.07 24.13
N SER A 102 0.45 0.03 23.37
CA SER A 102 0.48 0.00 21.91
C SER A 102 1.64 -0.84 21.35
N GLY A 103 2.86 -0.67 21.87
CA GLY A 103 4.02 -1.46 21.45
C GLY A 103 3.89 -2.95 21.79
N SER A 104 3.21 -3.29 22.91
CA SER A 104 2.93 -4.69 23.25
C SER A 104 1.92 -5.30 22.26
N VAL A 105 0.83 -4.59 21.95
CA VAL A 105 -0.18 -5.01 20.95
C VAL A 105 0.49 -5.17 19.58
N LEU A 106 1.27 -4.17 19.15
CA LEU A 106 1.98 -4.21 17.86
C LEU A 106 2.84 -5.47 17.73
N ASN A 107 3.59 -5.82 18.77
CA ASN A 107 4.46 -6.99 18.76
C ASN A 107 3.70 -8.32 18.86
N ALA A 108 2.58 -8.38 19.56
CA ALA A 108 1.71 -9.55 19.59
C ALA A 108 1.11 -9.83 18.20
N ILE A 109 0.60 -8.80 17.55
CA ILE A 109 0.06 -8.90 16.19
C ILE A 109 1.17 -9.24 15.18
N ALA A 110 2.33 -8.60 15.25
CA ALA A 110 3.43 -8.85 14.33
C ALA A 110 3.95 -10.30 14.36
N ALA A 111 3.74 -11.02 15.46
CA ALA A 111 4.13 -12.42 15.58
C ALA A 111 3.28 -13.36 14.71
N VAL A 112 2.02 -13.02 14.47
CA VAL A 112 1.07 -13.84 13.69
C VAL A 112 0.74 -13.24 12.31
N MET A 113 1.15 -12.02 12.05
CA MET A 113 0.81 -11.22 10.88
C MET A 113 2.09 -10.85 10.10
N PRO A 114 2.59 -11.76 9.22
CA PRO A 114 3.86 -11.55 8.53
C PRO A 114 3.86 -10.35 7.58
N GLU A 115 2.71 -9.92 7.11
CA GLU A 115 2.53 -8.73 6.27
C GLU A 115 2.58 -7.41 7.04
N LEU A 116 2.52 -7.43 8.37
CA LEU A 116 2.63 -6.21 9.16
C LEU A 116 4.06 -5.68 9.09
N TRP A 117 4.21 -4.51 8.52
CA TRP A 117 5.45 -3.78 8.43
C TRP A 117 5.20 -2.32 8.74
N GLY A 118 6.21 -1.62 9.20
CA GLY A 118 6.08 -0.22 9.57
C GLY A 118 7.27 0.25 10.38
N GLY A 119 7.14 1.43 10.96
CA GLY A 119 8.18 2.03 11.76
C GLY A 119 7.79 3.42 12.21
N SER A 120 8.78 4.12 12.70
CA SER A 120 8.66 5.52 13.11
C SER A 120 9.73 6.32 12.38
N ALA A 121 9.54 7.63 12.31
CA ALA A 121 10.59 8.51 11.81
C ALA A 121 11.83 8.36 12.70
N ASP A 122 12.08 9.27 13.62
CA ASP A 122 13.29 9.29 14.43
C ASP A 122 13.15 8.51 15.76
N LEU A 123 11.94 8.49 16.31
CA LEU A 123 11.67 8.12 17.69
C LEU A 123 11.12 6.69 17.88
N GLY A 124 11.49 5.73 17.06
CA GLY A 124 10.99 4.35 17.11
C GLY A 124 11.03 3.73 18.52
N GLY A 125 12.18 3.82 19.20
CA GLY A 125 12.34 3.33 20.55
C GLY A 125 11.46 4.04 21.59
N SER A 126 11.26 5.36 21.46
CA SER A 126 10.37 6.13 22.33
C SER A 126 8.90 5.86 22.07
N ASN A 127 8.53 5.72 20.81
CA ASN A 127 7.16 5.45 20.37
C ASN A 127 6.78 3.98 20.52
N LYS A 128 7.76 3.09 20.78
CA LYS A 128 7.55 1.64 20.90
C LYS A 128 7.00 0.99 19.63
N THR A 129 7.49 1.46 18.48
CA THR A 129 7.08 0.96 17.15
C THR A 129 8.04 -0.10 16.59
N ASP A 130 9.10 -0.44 17.33
CA ASP A 130 10.05 -1.45 16.90
C ASP A 130 9.42 -2.86 16.96
N LEU A 131 9.49 -3.57 15.84
CA LEU A 131 9.03 -4.95 15.70
C LEU A 131 10.15 -5.90 16.16
N LYS A 132 9.93 -6.58 17.28
CA LYS A 132 10.92 -7.50 17.87
C LYS A 132 11.25 -8.64 16.89
N GLY A 133 12.52 -8.81 16.62
CA GLY A 133 13.02 -9.86 15.74
C GLY A 133 12.83 -9.61 14.24
N ALA A 134 12.20 -8.50 13.85
CA ALA A 134 12.09 -8.13 12.44
C ALA A 134 13.40 -7.56 11.91
N ALA A 135 13.77 -7.95 10.69
CA ALA A 135 14.84 -7.30 9.96
C ALA A 135 14.47 -5.87 9.56
N THR A 136 15.46 -5.02 9.45
CA THR A 136 15.31 -3.66 8.91
C THR A 136 15.21 -3.71 7.39
N PHE A 137 14.27 -2.95 6.83
CA PHE A 137 14.14 -2.77 5.38
C PHE A 137 15.23 -1.79 4.91
N ALA A 138 16.37 -2.34 4.59
CA ALA A 138 17.55 -1.60 4.09
C ALA A 138 18.51 -2.58 3.39
N PRO A 139 19.43 -2.10 2.54
CA PRO A 139 20.53 -2.90 2.01
C PRO A 139 21.36 -3.53 3.14
N ALA A 140 21.90 -4.71 2.91
CA ALA A 140 22.64 -5.47 3.92
C ALA A 140 23.87 -4.72 4.48
N GLU A 141 24.51 -3.90 3.65
CA GLU A 141 25.63 -3.02 4.03
C GLU A 141 25.25 -1.89 5.01
N CYS A 142 23.96 -1.61 5.16
CA CYS A 142 23.45 -0.63 6.12
C CYS A 142 23.32 -1.18 7.54
N ALA A 143 23.69 -2.45 7.77
CA ALA A 143 23.62 -3.05 9.10
C ALA A 143 24.51 -2.32 10.12
N THR A 144 23.96 -2.14 11.32
CA THR A 144 24.63 -1.48 12.45
C THR A 144 24.57 -2.34 13.70
N LYS A 145 25.24 -1.93 14.77
CA LYS A 145 25.11 -2.62 16.07
C LYS A 145 23.68 -2.61 16.60
N GLN A 146 22.93 -1.55 16.31
CA GLN A 146 21.55 -1.39 16.76
C GLN A 146 20.58 -2.19 15.86
N TRP A 147 20.85 -2.25 14.57
CA TRP A 147 20.05 -2.96 13.56
C TRP A 147 20.95 -3.93 12.79
N PRO A 148 21.24 -5.09 13.39
CA PRO A 148 22.27 -5.99 12.86
C PRO A 148 21.82 -6.78 11.63
N VAL A 149 20.53 -6.84 11.35
CA VAL A 149 19.95 -7.55 10.21
C VAL A 149 19.19 -6.59 9.31
N CYS A 150 19.71 -6.39 8.11
CA CYS A 150 19.08 -5.58 7.05
C CYS A 150 18.91 -6.42 5.79
N ASN A 151 17.75 -6.33 5.15
CA ASN A 151 17.48 -6.93 3.83
C ASN A 151 16.23 -6.29 3.18
N GLU A 152 16.00 -6.62 1.90
CA GLU A 152 14.88 -6.11 1.11
C GLU A 152 13.50 -6.66 1.54
N PHE A 153 13.45 -7.62 2.45
CA PHE A 153 12.22 -8.19 3.01
C PHE A 153 12.00 -7.76 4.47
N GLY A 154 12.83 -6.83 4.95
CA GLY A 154 12.73 -6.31 6.30
C GLY A 154 11.39 -5.63 6.54
N ARG A 155 10.80 -5.85 7.71
CA ARG A 155 9.50 -5.28 8.10
C ARG A 155 9.63 -4.03 8.98
N GLN A 156 10.82 -3.77 9.50
CA GLN A 156 11.09 -2.58 10.31
C GLN A 156 11.61 -1.46 9.42
N LEU A 157 10.88 -0.33 9.40
CA LEU A 157 11.24 0.87 8.65
C LEU A 157 11.87 1.92 9.56
N HIS A 158 12.94 2.55 9.10
CA HIS A 158 13.60 3.66 9.76
C HIS A 158 13.67 4.85 8.81
N PHE A 159 12.88 5.88 9.09
CA PHE A 159 12.75 7.03 8.18
C PHE A 159 13.71 8.18 8.54
N GLY A 160 14.41 8.11 9.67
CA GLY A 160 15.17 9.23 10.20
C GLY A 160 14.26 10.41 10.58
N VAL A 161 14.82 11.59 10.80
CA VAL A 161 14.06 12.80 11.15
C VAL A 161 13.25 13.26 9.92
N ARG A 162 12.02 12.80 9.80
CA ARG A 162 11.14 12.98 8.61
C ARG A 162 9.67 13.19 8.97
N GLU A 163 9.36 13.46 10.23
CA GLU A 163 7.97 13.52 10.72
C GLU A 163 7.12 14.50 9.92
N PHE A 164 7.63 15.67 9.64
CA PHE A 164 6.90 16.68 8.88
C PHE A 164 6.60 16.21 7.45
N THR A 165 7.60 15.65 6.77
CA THR A 165 7.46 15.16 5.40
C THR A 165 6.56 13.92 5.33
N MET A 166 6.56 13.07 6.37
CA MET A 166 5.68 11.90 6.45
C MET A 166 4.21 12.29 6.63
N GLY A 167 3.94 13.44 7.24
CA GLY A 167 2.57 13.93 7.45
C GLY A 167 1.92 14.54 6.20
N CYS A 168 2.70 14.84 5.17
CA CYS A 168 2.21 15.38 3.90
C CYS A 168 1.76 14.28 2.94
#